data_f4d43065c537aaff895496e8ffa3bbe0
#
_entry.id   f4d43065c537aaff895496e8ffa3bbe0
#
_cell.length_a   1.000
_cell.length_b   1.000
_cell.length_c   1.000
_cell.angle_alpha   90.00
_cell.angle_beta   90.00
_cell.angle_gamma   90.00
#
_symmetry.space_group_name_H-M   'P 1'
#
loop_
_entity.id
_entity.type
_entity.pdbx_description
1 polymer ?
#
loop_
_entity_poly.entity_id
_entity_poly.type
_entity_poly.pdbx_seq_one_letter_code
_entity_poly.pdbx_strand_id
1 'polypeptide(L)'
;GKIFIVTGTGKYFKNVEKDPANNLGIVRIGKGGKNIELLWGYEDGGRPTSEFPAHMMSHMARLKVDPQNRVVMHSHPTNTLAMNYVHELDEKKFTHTLWEMCTECIVVFPDGVGVLPWMLCGTSEIGRATAKKMEKFRLVIWAMHGIYGAGKTMDETFGLIETVEKAAQIYMLTAHLPRKNTIKDEDMVRLAELFGIDYRKDFLDL
;
A
#
# COMPACT_ATOMS: atom_id res chain seq x y z
N GLY A 1 -19.59 -17.26 -4.29
CA GLY A 1 -18.58 -16.49 -3.57
C GLY A 1 -17.72 -15.67 -4.53
N LYS A 2 -17.03 -14.63 -4.01
CA LYS A 2 -16.08 -13.85 -4.82
C LYS A 2 -14.85 -14.69 -5.12
N ILE A 3 -14.26 -14.47 -6.32
CA ILE A 3 -13.06 -15.17 -6.78
C ILE A 3 -11.90 -14.18 -6.78
N PHE A 4 -10.73 -14.65 -6.35
CA PHE A 4 -9.49 -13.88 -6.25
C PHE A 4 -8.34 -14.67 -6.86
N ILE A 5 -7.40 -13.94 -7.46
CA ILE A 5 -6.06 -14.44 -7.76
C ILE A 5 -5.17 -13.96 -6.63
N VAL A 6 -4.39 -14.86 -6.04
CA VAL A 6 -3.55 -14.53 -4.90
C VAL A 6 -2.21 -15.28 -4.96
N THR A 7 -1.14 -14.63 -4.55
CA THR A 7 0.19 -15.24 -4.45
C THR A 7 0.25 -16.23 -3.29
N GLY A 8 1.06 -17.28 -3.46
CA GLY A 8 1.28 -18.28 -2.43
C GLY A 8 2.19 -17.80 -1.30
N THR A 9 2.06 -18.43 -0.14
CA THR A 9 2.98 -18.21 0.99
C THR A 9 4.41 -18.61 0.61
N GLY A 10 5.39 -17.75 0.92
CA GLY A 10 6.80 -17.97 0.57
C GLY A 10 7.10 -17.86 -0.93
N LYS A 11 6.18 -17.39 -1.74
CA LYS A 11 6.37 -17.19 -3.18
C LYS A 11 6.79 -15.76 -3.50
N TYR A 12 7.51 -15.59 -4.60
CA TYR A 12 8.04 -14.30 -5.04
C TYR A 12 7.48 -13.90 -6.40
N PHE A 13 7.11 -12.64 -6.57
CA PHE A 13 6.57 -12.10 -7.82
C PHE A 13 7.45 -12.38 -9.04
N LYS A 14 8.77 -12.31 -8.90
CA LYS A 14 9.72 -12.59 -9.98
C LYS A 14 9.60 -13.99 -10.59
N ASN A 15 8.97 -14.93 -9.89
CA ASN A 15 8.79 -16.29 -10.34
C ASN A 15 7.44 -16.54 -11.01
N VAL A 16 6.49 -15.60 -10.87
CA VAL A 16 5.12 -15.76 -11.38
C VAL A 16 5.08 -15.92 -12.89
N GLU A 17 5.86 -15.13 -13.63
CA GLU A 17 5.92 -15.22 -15.09
C GLU A 17 6.45 -16.57 -15.58
N LYS A 18 7.43 -17.12 -14.87
CA LYS A 18 8.09 -18.39 -15.25
C LYS A 18 7.29 -19.62 -14.86
N ASP A 19 6.58 -19.53 -13.75
CA ASP A 19 5.87 -20.67 -13.16
C ASP A 19 4.60 -20.18 -12.42
N PRO A 20 3.58 -19.72 -13.16
CA PRO A 20 2.38 -19.17 -12.53
C PRO A 20 1.63 -20.21 -11.71
N ALA A 21 1.58 -21.47 -12.14
CA ALA A 21 0.80 -22.51 -11.51
C ALA A 21 1.30 -22.89 -10.11
N ASN A 22 2.58 -22.74 -9.82
CA ASN A 22 3.15 -22.97 -8.48
C ASN A 22 3.18 -21.68 -7.63
N ASN A 23 3.09 -20.50 -8.24
CA ASN A 23 3.25 -19.23 -7.51
C ASN A 23 1.93 -18.49 -7.24
N LEU A 24 0.87 -18.83 -7.97
CA LEU A 24 -0.47 -18.23 -7.83
C LEU A 24 -1.52 -19.28 -7.52
N GLY A 25 -2.60 -18.85 -6.90
CA GLY A 25 -3.83 -19.61 -6.79
C GLY A 25 -5.04 -18.76 -7.16
N ILE A 26 -6.02 -19.38 -7.84
CA ILE A 26 -7.35 -18.82 -8.00
C ILE A 26 -8.21 -19.46 -6.93
N VAL A 27 -8.73 -18.62 -6.03
CA VAL A 27 -9.51 -19.09 -4.88
C VAL A 27 -10.91 -18.48 -4.88
N ARG A 28 -11.90 -19.27 -4.48
CA ARG A 28 -13.27 -18.83 -4.25
C ARG A 28 -13.52 -18.72 -2.74
N ILE A 29 -14.09 -17.61 -2.31
CA ILE A 29 -14.49 -17.45 -0.90
C ILE A 29 -15.81 -18.17 -0.69
N GLY A 30 -15.85 -19.10 0.25
CA GLY A 30 -17.05 -19.83 0.64
C GLY A 30 -18.08 -18.96 1.37
N LYS A 31 -19.28 -19.51 1.58
CA LYS A 31 -20.34 -18.81 2.32
C LYS A 31 -19.87 -18.42 3.71
N GLY A 32 -20.10 -17.15 4.08
CA GLY A 32 -19.70 -16.59 5.38
C GLY A 32 -18.21 -16.29 5.53
N GLY A 33 -17.40 -16.42 4.48
CA GLY A 33 -15.97 -16.05 4.49
C GLY A 33 -15.07 -16.97 5.33
N LYS A 34 -15.58 -18.11 5.79
CA LYS A 34 -14.84 -19.01 6.71
C LYS A 34 -13.90 -19.97 5.99
N ASN A 35 -14.22 -20.31 4.75
CA ASN A 35 -13.48 -21.29 3.96
C ASN A 35 -13.12 -20.71 2.60
N ILE A 36 -12.04 -21.20 2.03
CA ILE A 36 -11.65 -20.96 0.64
C ILE A 36 -11.63 -22.27 -0.11
N GLU A 37 -12.06 -22.22 -1.37
CA GLU A 37 -11.98 -23.31 -2.33
C GLU A 37 -10.90 -22.95 -3.33
N LEU A 38 -9.89 -23.81 -3.51
CA LEU A 38 -8.88 -23.66 -4.56
C LEU A 38 -9.50 -24.12 -5.88
N LEU A 39 -9.54 -23.22 -6.86
CA LEU A 39 -10.04 -23.50 -8.20
C LEU A 39 -8.92 -23.83 -9.17
N TRP A 40 -7.74 -23.26 -8.97
CA TRP A 40 -6.56 -23.46 -9.81
C TRP A 40 -5.30 -22.99 -9.09
N GLY A 41 -4.16 -23.54 -9.46
CA GLY A 41 -2.83 -23.16 -9.00
C GLY A 41 -2.38 -23.89 -7.75
N TYR A 42 -1.24 -23.46 -7.20
CA TYR A 42 -0.55 -24.12 -6.10
C TYR A 42 -0.31 -25.61 -6.33
N GLU A 43 0.11 -25.98 -7.56
CA GLU A 43 0.29 -27.39 -7.95
C GLU A 43 1.37 -28.11 -7.15
N ASP A 44 2.28 -27.37 -6.50
CA ASP A 44 3.27 -27.88 -5.56
C ASP A 44 2.72 -28.14 -4.14
N GLY A 45 1.40 -28.04 -3.93
CA GLY A 45 0.78 -28.20 -2.62
C GLY A 45 0.82 -26.91 -1.77
N GLY A 46 1.16 -25.78 -2.38
CA GLY A 46 1.17 -24.47 -1.75
C GLY A 46 -0.21 -24.00 -1.27
N ARG A 47 -0.24 -22.84 -0.65
CA ARG A 47 -1.48 -22.21 -0.14
C ARG A 47 -1.36 -20.69 -0.25
N PRO A 48 -2.49 -19.93 -0.18
CA PRO A 48 -2.47 -18.48 -0.16
C PRO A 48 -1.50 -17.91 0.88
N THR A 49 -0.99 -16.70 0.59
CA THR A 49 -0.15 -15.97 1.56
C THR A 49 -0.78 -15.98 2.96
N SER A 50 0.04 -16.03 3.99
CA SER A 50 -0.42 -15.94 5.40
C SER A 50 -1.15 -14.64 5.72
N GLU A 51 -0.94 -13.60 4.90
CA GLU A 51 -1.58 -12.30 5.02
C GLU A 51 -2.89 -12.18 4.21
N PHE A 52 -3.36 -13.28 3.62
CA PHE A 52 -4.61 -13.32 2.87
C PHE A 52 -5.81 -12.71 3.61
N PRO A 53 -6.00 -12.89 4.93
CA PRO A 53 -7.05 -12.21 5.67
C PRO A 53 -6.96 -10.68 5.59
N ALA A 54 -5.75 -10.11 5.72
CA ALA A 54 -5.53 -8.66 5.59
C ALA A 54 -5.82 -8.18 4.16
N HIS A 55 -5.38 -8.92 3.14
CA HIS A 55 -5.73 -8.63 1.74
C HIS A 55 -7.24 -8.61 1.53
N MET A 56 -7.95 -9.61 2.03
CA MET A 56 -9.41 -9.70 1.90
C MET A 56 -10.14 -8.55 2.57
N MET A 57 -9.75 -8.19 3.79
CA MET A 57 -10.34 -7.08 4.53
C MET A 57 -10.08 -5.74 3.82
N SER A 58 -8.87 -5.56 3.27
CA SER A 58 -8.49 -4.38 2.47
C SER A 58 -9.32 -4.28 1.18
N HIS A 59 -9.48 -5.37 0.44
CA HIS A 59 -10.37 -5.42 -0.73
C HIS A 59 -11.80 -5.03 -0.37
N MET A 60 -12.34 -5.56 0.73
CA MET A 60 -13.71 -5.25 1.15
C MET A 60 -13.86 -3.77 1.52
N ALA A 61 -12.87 -3.18 2.18
CA ALA A 61 -12.87 -1.75 2.52
C ALA A 61 -12.78 -0.87 1.27
N ARG A 62 -11.82 -1.15 0.39
CA ARG A 62 -11.61 -0.36 -0.83
C ARG A 62 -12.77 -0.45 -1.84
N LEU A 63 -13.34 -1.62 -2.02
CA LEU A 63 -14.49 -1.80 -2.93
C LEU A 63 -15.76 -1.08 -2.46
N LYS A 64 -15.87 -0.73 -1.18
CA LYS A 64 -16.96 0.13 -0.67
C LYS A 64 -16.74 1.60 -1.01
N VAL A 65 -15.48 2.05 -1.03
CA VAL A 65 -15.11 3.42 -1.36
C VAL A 65 -15.10 3.64 -2.87
N ASP A 66 -14.45 2.73 -3.59
CA ASP A 66 -14.37 2.75 -5.06
C ASP A 66 -14.44 1.31 -5.59
N PRO A 67 -15.54 0.92 -6.26
CA PRO A 67 -15.72 -0.42 -6.81
C PRO A 67 -14.68 -0.82 -7.87
N GLN A 68 -13.92 0.13 -8.39
CA GLN A 68 -12.84 -0.13 -9.35
C GLN A 68 -11.53 -0.54 -8.66
N ASN A 69 -11.34 -0.30 -7.37
CA ASN A 69 -10.14 -0.69 -6.61
C ASN A 69 -10.12 -2.20 -6.38
N ARG A 70 -9.71 -2.95 -7.40
CA ARG A 70 -9.77 -4.42 -7.45
C ARG A 70 -8.43 -5.11 -7.25
N VAL A 71 -7.36 -4.35 -7.11
CA VAL A 71 -6.01 -4.85 -6.86
C VAL A 71 -5.57 -4.41 -5.46
N VAL A 72 -5.02 -5.33 -4.69
CA VAL A 72 -4.34 -5.05 -3.42
C VAL A 72 -2.98 -5.71 -3.46
N MET A 73 -1.93 -4.91 -3.26
CA MET A 73 -0.54 -5.37 -3.18
C MET A 73 0.01 -5.14 -1.79
N HIS A 74 0.90 -6.03 -1.37
CA HIS A 74 1.73 -5.87 -0.19
C HIS A 74 3.18 -6.13 -0.56
N SER A 75 4.08 -5.25 -0.12
CA SER A 75 5.51 -5.38 -0.36
C SER A 75 6.33 -4.79 0.78
N HIS A 76 7.65 -5.05 0.77
CA HIS A 76 8.59 -4.62 1.80
C HIS A 76 9.65 -3.68 1.21
N PRO A 77 9.28 -2.46 0.76
CA PRO A 77 10.22 -1.53 0.14
C PRO A 77 11.21 -0.99 1.18
N THR A 78 12.50 -1.09 0.87
CA THR A 78 13.59 -0.91 1.84
C THR A 78 13.64 0.51 2.43
N ASN A 79 13.51 1.54 1.59
CA ASN A 79 13.65 2.92 2.08
C ASN A 79 12.40 3.36 2.87
N THR A 80 11.22 2.92 2.45
CA THR A 80 9.98 3.11 3.22
C THR A 80 10.10 2.47 4.60
N LEU A 81 10.63 1.25 4.68
CA LEU A 81 10.90 0.59 5.95
C LEU A 81 11.95 1.34 6.79
N ALA A 82 13.06 1.76 6.18
CA ALA A 82 14.10 2.51 6.88
C ALA A 82 13.57 3.83 7.44
N MET A 83 12.71 4.53 6.70
CA MET A 83 12.08 5.76 7.16
C MET A 83 11.24 5.56 8.43
N ASN A 84 10.63 4.39 8.63
CA ASN A 84 9.87 4.09 9.86
C ASN A 84 10.71 4.11 11.14
N TYR A 85 12.03 3.95 11.05
CA TYR A 85 12.92 3.96 12.21
C TYR A 85 13.40 5.37 12.61
N VAL A 86 13.30 6.32 11.69
CA VAL A 86 13.89 7.68 11.87
C VAL A 86 12.86 8.79 11.74
N HIS A 87 11.64 8.49 11.32
CA HIS A 87 10.55 9.45 11.19
C HIS A 87 9.43 9.14 12.19
N GLU A 88 8.66 10.17 12.59
CA GLU A 88 7.47 9.96 13.41
C GLU A 88 6.42 9.12 12.67
N LEU A 89 5.82 8.16 13.38
CA LEU A 89 4.76 7.30 12.84
C LEU A 89 3.38 7.99 12.92
N ASP A 90 3.32 9.21 12.41
CA ASP A 90 2.11 10.03 12.28
C ASP A 90 1.75 10.18 10.81
N GLU A 91 0.51 9.90 10.44
CA GLU A 91 0.09 9.85 9.02
C GLU A 91 0.13 11.21 8.32
N LYS A 92 -0.14 12.32 9.05
CA LYS A 92 0.00 13.68 8.49
C LYS A 92 1.46 13.99 8.22
N LYS A 93 2.31 13.89 9.24
CA LYS A 93 3.74 14.21 9.15
C LYS A 93 4.45 13.32 8.14
N PHE A 94 4.14 12.02 8.14
CA PHE A 94 4.75 11.07 7.21
C PHE A 94 4.38 11.39 5.76
N THR A 95 3.11 11.63 5.49
CA THR A 95 2.62 12.03 4.16
C THR A 95 3.22 13.35 3.71
N HIS A 96 3.19 14.37 4.58
CA HIS A 96 3.74 15.69 4.27
C HIS A 96 5.22 15.60 3.88
N THR A 97 6.02 14.88 4.68
CA THR A 97 7.44 14.66 4.36
C THR A 97 7.63 13.96 3.01
N LEU A 98 6.82 12.95 2.68
CA LEU A 98 6.89 12.29 1.38
C LEU A 98 6.53 13.26 0.23
N TRP A 99 5.52 14.10 0.41
CA TRP A 99 5.11 15.08 -0.61
C TRP A 99 6.19 16.14 -0.88
N GLU A 100 6.95 16.53 0.14
CA GLU A 100 8.09 17.45 -0.01
C GLU A 100 9.25 16.87 -0.84
N MET A 101 9.37 15.54 -0.94
CA MET A 101 10.52 14.88 -1.55
C MET A 101 10.47 14.85 -3.07
N CYS A 102 9.30 14.79 -3.66
CA CYS A 102 9.13 14.61 -5.10
C CYS A 102 7.81 15.21 -5.57
N THR A 103 7.86 15.97 -6.66
CA THR A 103 6.71 16.70 -7.24
C THR A 103 5.52 15.79 -7.51
N GLU A 104 5.77 14.55 -7.97
CA GLU A 104 4.72 13.60 -8.32
C GLU A 104 3.91 13.10 -7.12
N CYS A 105 4.44 13.20 -5.90
CA CYS A 105 3.84 12.53 -4.74
C CYS A 105 2.41 12.99 -4.45
N ILE A 106 2.17 14.30 -4.36
CA ILE A 106 0.82 14.83 -4.10
C ILE A 106 -0.15 14.51 -5.25
N VAL A 107 0.35 14.36 -6.47
CA VAL A 107 -0.45 14.01 -7.67
C VAL A 107 -0.82 12.53 -7.64
N VAL A 108 0.11 11.66 -7.30
CA VAL A 108 -0.05 10.19 -7.37
C VAL A 108 -0.84 9.65 -6.19
N PHE A 109 -0.52 10.11 -4.97
CA PHE A 109 -1.24 9.72 -3.76
C PHE A 109 -1.73 10.93 -2.94
N PRO A 110 -2.69 11.69 -3.50
CA PRO A 110 -3.26 12.89 -2.86
C PRO A 110 -4.04 12.58 -1.59
N ASP A 111 -4.47 11.33 -1.43
CA ASP A 111 -5.09 10.81 -0.22
C ASP A 111 -4.06 10.54 0.92
N GLY A 112 -2.76 10.64 0.61
CA GLY A 112 -1.69 10.40 1.57
C GLY A 112 -1.47 8.93 1.88
N VAL A 113 -0.75 8.67 2.98
CA VAL A 113 -0.48 7.33 3.47
C VAL A 113 -1.03 7.17 4.89
N GLY A 114 -1.79 6.09 5.11
CA GLY A 114 -2.15 5.67 6.45
C GLY A 114 -0.95 4.99 7.11
N VAL A 115 -0.76 5.18 8.40
CA VAL A 115 0.33 4.56 9.16
C VAL A 115 -0.25 3.74 10.31
N LEU A 116 0.17 2.51 10.43
CA LEU A 116 -0.11 1.64 11.57
C LEU A 116 1.18 1.42 12.38
N PRO A 117 1.12 1.47 13.70
CA PRO A 117 2.25 1.06 14.54
C PRO A 117 2.60 -0.40 14.27
N TRP A 118 3.74 -0.85 14.77
CA TRP A 118 4.07 -2.27 14.69
C TRP A 118 2.97 -3.12 15.32
N MET A 119 2.51 -4.11 14.58
CA MET A 119 1.49 -5.08 15.00
C MET A 119 1.91 -6.48 14.55
N LEU A 120 1.43 -7.50 15.24
CA LEU A 120 1.72 -8.88 14.86
C LEU A 120 1.08 -9.23 13.53
N CYS A 121 1.90 -9.53 12.51
CA CYS A 121 1.45 -9.90 11.18
C CYS A 121 0.71 -11.26 11.17
N GLY A 122 -0.09 -11.50 10.12
CA GLY A 122 -0.87 -12.74 10.00
C GLY A 122 -2.07 -12.84 10.94
N THR A 123 -2.35 -11.81 11.75
CA THR A 123 -3.51 -11.78 12.65
C THR A 123 -4.71 -11.05 12.04
N SER A 124 -5.91 -11.36 12.53
CA SER A 124 -7.12 -10.62 12.16
C SER A 124 -7.14 -9.18 12.70
N GLU A 125 -6.32 -8.89 13.70
CA GLU A 125 -6.22 -7.57 14.31
C GLU A 125 -5.59 -6.56 13.34
N ILE A 126 -4.39 -6.87 12.82
CA ILE A 126 -3.72 -6.02 11.84
C ILE A 126 -4.54 -5.93 10.55
N GLY A 127 -5.24 -7.01 10.14
CA GLY A 127 -6.15 -6.99 9.00
C GLY A 127 -7.30 -6.00 9.17
N ARG A 128 -7.95 -5.96 10.34
CA ARG A 128 -9.01 -4.98 10.65
C ARG A 128 -8.46 -3.56 10.73
N ALA A 129 -7.31 -3.35 11.35
CA ALA A 129 -6.66 -2.05 11.43
C ALA A 129 -6.33 -1.51 10.03
N THR A 130 -5.76 -2.37 9.16
CA THR A 130 -5.48 -2.03 7.77
C THR A 130 -6.74 -1.66 7.00
N ALA A 131 -7.79 -2.49 7.09
CA ALA A 131 -9.06 -2.23 6.43
C ALA A 131 -9.68 -0.90 6.85
N LYS A 132 -9.60 -0.54 8.13
CA LYS A 132 -10.08 0.76 8.62
C LYS A 132 -9.29 1.93 8.03
N LYS A 133 -7.97 1.82 7.90
CA LYS A 133 -7.15 2.84 7.22
C LYS A 133 -7.48 2.89 5.72
N MET A 134 -7.69 1.75 5.08
CA MET A 134 -8.07 1.63 3.68
C MET A 134 -9.43 2.27 3.32
N GLU A 135 -10.25 2.64 4.28
CA GLU A 135 -11.45 3.47 4.05
C GLU A 135 -11.08 4.89 3.62
N LYS A 136 -9.89 5.38 3.99
CA LYS A 136 -9.42 6.76 3.75
C LYS A 136 -8.22 6.83 2.82
N PHE A 137 -7.37 5.82 2.81
CA PHE A 137 -6.09 5.79 2.12
C PHE A 137 -6.01 4.62 1.16
N ARG A 138 -5.43 4.82 -0.03
CA ARG A 138 -5.06 3.73 -0.93
C ARG A 138 -3.75 3.05 -0.52
N LEU A 139 -2.95 3.72 0.31
CA LEU A 139 -1.67 3.25 0.81
C LEU A 139 -1.69 3.18 2.33
N VAL A 140 -1.24 2.05 2.90
CA VAL A 140 -1.14 1.88 4.36
C VAL A 140 0.21 1.26 4.70
N ILE A 141 1.01 1.99 5.47
CA ILE A 141 2.30 1.53 5.98
C ILE A 141 2.06 0.72 7.25
N TRP A 142 2.65 -0.46 7.30
CA TRP A 142 2.83 -1.26 8.51
C TRP A 142 4.23 -1.00 9.05
N ALA A 143 4.32 -0.28 10.16
CA ALA A 143 5.61 0.10 10.72
C ALA A 143 6.53 -1.12 10.91
N MET A 144 7.78 -1.00 10.48
CA MET A 144 8.84 -2.03 10.51
C MET A 144 8.48 -3.33 9.78
N HIS A 145 7.50 -3.30 8.86
CA HIS A 145 7.11 -4.50 8.11
C HIS A 145 7.00 -4.24 6.61
N GLY A 146 6.18 -3.30 6.18
CA GLY A 146 5.96 -3.06 4.75
C GLY A 146 4.86 -2.06 4.46
N ILE A 147 4.34 -2.12 3.23
CA ILE A 147 3.27 -1.26 2.75
C ILE A 147 2.20 -2.07 2.04
N TYR A 148 0.94 -1.71 2.25
CA TYR A 148 -0.20 -2.12 1.46
C TYR A 148 -0.57 -1.02 0.48
N GLY A 149 -0.80 -1.39 -0.79
CA GLY A 149 -1.34 -0.51 -1.82
C GLY A 149 -2.63 -1.08 -2.40
N ALA A 150 -3.58 -0.23 -2.74
CA ALA A 150 -4.81 -0.62 -3.41
C ALA A 150 -5.11 0.31 -4.59
N GLY A 151 -5.48 -0.26 -5.73
CA GLY A 151 -5.77 0.47 -6.96
C GLY A 151 -6.67 -0.31 -7.92
N LYS A 152 -6.88 0.25 -9.10
CA LYS A 152 -7.75 -0.30 -10.15
C LYS A 152 -7.03 -1.38 -10.97
N THR A 153 -5.74 -1.17 -11.21
CA THR A 153 -4.88 -2.06 -12.02
C THR A 153 -3.62 -2.43 -11.25
N MET A 154 -2.89 -3.42 -11.75
CA MET A 154 -1.57 -3.79 -11.22
C MET A 154 -0.60 -2.63 -11.33
N ASP A 155 -0.54 -1.97 -12.50
CA ASP A 155 0.36 -0.84 -12.77
C ASP A 155 0.07 0.34 -11.84
N GLU A 156 -1.20 0.73 -11.68
CA GLU A 156 -1.58 1.81 -10.75
C GLU A 156 -1.15 1.47 -9.32
N THR A 157 -1.46 0.25 -8.86
CA THR A 157 -1.17 -0.16 -7.48
C THR A 157 0.33 -0.23 -7.22
N PHE A 158 1.09 -0.74 -8.19
CA PHE A 158 2.55 -0.78 -8.13
C PHE A 158 3.13 0.65 -8.15
N GLY A 159 2.67 1.50 -9.06
CA GLY A 159 3.10 2.89 -9.18
C GLY A 159 2.88 3.72 -7.92
N LEU A 160 1.77 3.49 -7.20
CA LEU A 160 1.52 4.09 -5.88
C LEU A 160 2.64 3.72 -4.89
N ILE A 161 2.97 2.44 -4.78
CA ILE A 161 4.00 1.94 -3.85
C ILE A 161 5.39 2.43 -4.28
N GLU A 162 5.69 2.38 -5.58
CA GLU A 162 6.97 2.83 -6.14
C GLU A 162 7.21 4.32 -5.89
N THR A 163 6.17 5.15 -6.02
CA THR A 163 6.28 6.60 -5.77
C THR A 163 6.58 6.89 -4.31
N VAL A 164 5.93 6.19 -3.37
CA VAL A 164 6.25 6.28 -1.94
C VAL A 164 7.68 5.83 -1.67
N GLU A 165 8.11 4.72 -2.24
CA GLU A 165 9.48 4.21 -2.07
C GLU A 165 10.52 5.17 -2.60
N LYS A 166 10.28 5.79 -3.78
CA LYS A 166 11.16 6.83 -4.33
C LYS A 166 11.29 8.03 -3.39
N ALA A 167 10.17 8.54 -2.89
CA ALA A 167 10.17 9.66 -1.94
C ALA A 167 10.89 9.30 -0.65
N ALA A 168 10.62 8.13 -0.10
CA ALA A 168 11.33 7.62 1.08
C ALA A 168 12.83 7.44 0.83
N GLN A 169 13.24 7.00 -0.35
CA GLN A 169 14.64 6.90 -0.74
C GLN A 169 15.32 8.27 -0.74
N ILE A 170 14.69 9.29 -1.34
CA ILE A 170 15.22 10.65 -1.36
C ILE A 170 15.35 11.17 0.08
N TYR A 171 14.32 10.97 0.91
CA TYR A 171 14.36 11.33 2.32
C TYR A 171 15.55 10.67 3.04
N MET A 172 15.69 9.34 2.94
CA MET A 172 16.77 8.60 3.62
C MET A 172 18.15 9.02 3.17
N LEU A 173 18.33 9.36 1.89
CA LEU A 173 19.61 9.84 1.35
C LEU A 173 19.95 11.27 1.81
N THR A 174 18.95 12.08 2.18
CA THR A 174 19.13 13.51 2.47
C THR A 174 18.86 13.88 3.92
N ALA A 175 18.20 13.03 4.72
CA ALA A 175 17.76 13.36 6.09
C ALA A 175 18.87 13.77 7.04
N HIS A 176 20.11 13.32 6.82
CA HIS A 176 21.28 13.66 7.61
C HIS A 176 22.05 14.89 7.09
N LEU A 177 21.59 15.50 6.00
CA LEU A 177 22.18 16.68 5.39
C LEU A 177 21.34 17.93 5.66
N PRO A 178 21.94 19.13 5.78
CA PRO A 178 21.16 20.35 5.88
C PRO A 178 20.41 20.61 4.56
N ARG A 179 19.09 20.59 4.59
CA ARG A 179 18.26 20.89 3.42
C ARG A 179 18.41 22.37 3.04
N LYS A 180 18.68 22.65 1.77
CA LYS A 180 18.75 24.00 1.19
C LYS A 180 17.47 24.36 0.43
N ASN A 181 16.73 23.37 -0.04
CA ASN A 181 15.52 23.53 -0.82
C ASN A 181 14.46 22.49 -0.38
N THR A 182 13.21 22.84 -0.56
CA THR A 182 12.06 21.93 -0.36
C THR A 182 10.93 22.38 -1.28
N ILE A 183 9.96 21.49 -1.57
CA ILE A 183 8.67 21.85 -2.16
C ILE A 183 7.83 22.42 -1.03
N LYS A 184 7.38 23.66 -1.16
CA LYS A 184 6.56 24.33 -0.14
C LYS A 184 5.11 23.95 -0.29
N ASP A 185 4.34 24.13 0.78
CA ASP A 185 2.90 23.82 0.82
C ASP A 185 2.13 24.60 -0.26
N GLU A 186 2.46 25.89 -0.47
CA GLU A 186 1.83 26.70 -1.51
C GLU A 186 2.13 26.17 -2.93
N ASP A 187 3.33 25.59 -3.14
CA ASP A 187 3.68 24.98 -4.44
C ASP A 187 2.94 23.65 -4.64
N MET A 188 2.73 22.86 -3.57
CA MET A 188 1.91 21.65 -3.60
C MET A 188 0.45 21.96 -3.91
N VAL A 189 -0.11 23.04 -3.32
CA VAL A 189 -1.48 23.51 -3.64
C VAL A 189 -1.59 23.88 -5.10
N ARG A 190 -0.68 24.71 -5.61
CA ARG A 190 -0.68 25.15 -7.02
C ARG A 190 -0.59 23.96 -7.99
N LEU A 191 0.21 22.94 -7.61
CA LEU A 191 0.35 21.73 -8.40
C LEU A 191 -0.96 20.91 -8.41
N ALA A 192 -1.58 20.72 -7.26
CA ALA A 192 -2.86 20.02 -7.15
C ALA A 192 -3.98 20.73 -7.91
N GLU A 193 -4.04 22.05 -7.85
CA GLU A 193 -4.98 22.89 -8.63
C GLU A 193 -4.76 22.74 -10.14
N LEU A 194 -3.48 22.79 -10.59
CA LEU A 194 -3.14 22.65 -12.01
C LEU A 194 -3.61 21.30 -12.59
N PHE A 195 -3.50 20.23 -11.81
CA PHE A 195 -3.94 18.89 -12.22
C PHE A 195 -5.38 18.56 -11.86
N GLY A 196 -6.12 19.48 -11.21
CA GLY A 196 -7.52 19.27 -10.80
C GLY A 196 -7.66 18.13 -9.76
N ILE A 197 -6.71 18.01 -8.83
CA ILE A 197 -6.62 16.93 -7.86
C ILE A 197 -7.24 17.35 -6.54
N ASP A 198 -8.16 16.53 -6.03
CA ASP A 198 -8.65 16.63 -4.66
C ASP A 198 -7.65 15.90 -3.72
N TYR A 199 -7.11 16.65 -2.75
CA TYR A 199 -6.06 16.18 -1.85
C TYR A 199 -6.42 16.42 -0.39
N ARG A 200 -5.71 15.79 0.52
CA ARG A 200 -5.86 15.96 1.97
C ARG A 200 -5.31 17.33 2.43
N LYS A 201 -6.17 18.35 2.35
CA LYS A 201 -5.83 19.74 2.75
C LYS A 201 -5.36 19.84 4.20
N ASP A 202 -5.93 19.01 5.08
CA ASP A 202 -5.57 18.89 6.48
C ASP A 202 -4.15 18.36 6.74
N PHE A 203 -3.46 17.90 5.69
CA PHE A 203 -2.09 17.42 5.77
C PHE A 203 -1.04 18.49 5.42
N LEU A 204 -1.45 19.63 4.91
CA LEU A 204 -0.60 20.79 4.71
C LEU A 204 -0.68 21.74 5.93
N ASP A 205 0.34 22.57 6.12
CA ASP A 205 0.44 23.55 7.20
C ASP A 205 0.29 24.98 6.63
N LEU A 206 -0.89 25.25 6.03
CA LEU A 206 -1.28 26.51 5.38
C LEU A 206 -1.81 27.54 6.37
#